data_ddc3721b11d0649b030928b7b75a759a
#
_entry.id   ddc3721b11d0649b030928b7b75a759a
#
_cell.length_a   1.000
_cell.length_b   1.000
_cell.length_c   1.000
_cell.angle_alpha   90.00
_cell.angle_beta   90.00
_cell.angle_gamma   90.00
#
_symmetry.space_group_name_H-M   'P 1'
#
loop_
_entity.id
_entity.type
_entity.pdbx_description
1 polymer ?
#
loop_
_entity_poly.entity_id
_entity_poly.type
_entity_poly.pdbx_seq_one_letter_code
_entity_poly.pdbx_strand_id
1 'polypeptide(L)'
;MKNLNMISRRSFLKAALAASAVSAMALTGCGGAASSTASSAAVSSSAAASGSTAAAGETFKVGIVNYVDHASLNQIVESVESRLDAIGKEKGVTFDYADYYANAQADQSNLNQIGADLVADGVDVIVAVATPTAATMLAAVEDTDIPVVYSAVTDPAAAGFDGEENITGTSD
;
A
#
# COMPACT_ATOMS: atom_id res chain seq x y z
N MET A 1 21.35 36.74 -7.77
CA MET A 1 22.17 35.68 -8.40
C MET A 1 21.41 34.39 -8.28
N LYS A 2 21.06 33.83 -9.43
CA LYS A 2 20.16 32.69 -9.59
C LYS A 2 20.89 31.39 -9.28
N ASN A 3 20.33 30.52 -8.44
CA ASN A 3 20.66 29.11 -8.45
C ASN A 3 19.38 28.29 -8.57
N LEU A 4 19.06 27.99 -9.82
CA LEU A 4 18.09 26.99 -10.22
C LEU A 4 18.77 25.62 -10.06
N ASN A 5 18.41 24.88 -9.03
CA ASN A 5 18.76 23.46 -8.95
C ASN A 5 17.73 22.69 -9.79
N MET A 6 18.14 22.41 -11.03
CA MET A 6 17.45 21.46 -11.89
C MET A 6 17.61 20.05 -11.30
N ILE A 7 16.53 19.47 -10.84
CA ILE A 7 16.47 18.05 -10.53
C ILE A 7 16.50 17.29 -11.86
N SER A 8 17.57 16.58 -12.05
CA SER A 8 17.88 15.76 -13.20
C SER A 8 16.91 14.57 -13.29
N ARG A 9 16.05 14.60 -14.28
CA ARG A 9 15.27 13.46 -14.72
C ARG A 9 16.21 12.42 -15.31
N ARG A 10 16.51 11.38 -14.59
CA ARG A 10 17.24 10.23 -15.13
C ARG A 10 16.26 9.28 -15.78
N SER A 11 16.16 9.41 -17.08
CA SER A 11 15.59 8.44 -18.00
C SER A 11 16.24 7.07 -17.82
N PHE A 12 15.49 6.09 -17.35
CA PHE A 12 15.88 4.70 -17.49
C PHE A 12 15.11 4.07 -18.65
N LEU A 13 15.62 4.29 -19.86
CA LEU A 13 15.36 3.42 -20.98
C LEU A 13 16.33 2.25 -20.88
N LYS A 14 15.86 1.06 -20.55
CA LYS A 14 16.56 -0.18 -20.88
C LYS A 14 15.58 -1.18 -21.43
N ALA A 15 15.53 -1.21 -22.77
CA ALA A 15 15.06 -2.33 -23.53
C ALA A 15 16.02 -3.51 -23.37
N ALA A 16 15.50 -4.69 -23.08
CA ALA A 16 16.20 -5.94 -23.36
C ALA A 16 15.20 -6.97 -23.85
N LEU A 17 15.23 -7.20 -25.13
CA LEU A 17 14.71 -8.38 -25.83
C LEU A 17 15.50 -9.62 -25.39
N ALA A 18 14.85 -10.70 -25.05
CA ALA A 18 15.36 -12.05 -25.33
C ALA A 18 14.19 -13.02 -25.48
N ALA A 19 14.14 -13.62 -26.62
CA ALA A 19 13.16 -14.62 -27.09
C ALA A 19 13.59 -16.05 -26.70
N SER A 20 12.64 -16.99 -26.93
CA SER A 20 12.77 -18.45 -27.08
C SER A 20 12.79 -19.25 -25.77
N ALA A 21 12.19 -20.46 -25.65
CA ALA A 21 11.72 -21.42 -26.63
C ALA A 21 10.69 -22.38 -25.99
N VAL A 22 9.86 -22.91 -26.82
CA VAL A 22 8.98 -24.07 -26.79
C VAL A 22 9.55 -25.30 -26.09
N SER A 23 8.74 -26.00 -25.27
CA SER A 23 8.76 -27.45 -25.17
C SER A 23 7.40 -27.96 -24.72
N ALA A 24 6.70 -28.56 -25.66
CA ALA A 24 5.54 -29.42 -25.45
C ALA A 24 6.00 -30.79 -24.99
N MET A 25 5.34 -31.39 -23.98
CA MET A 25 5.21 -32.84 -23.85
C MET A 25 3.86 -33.20 -23.25
N ALA A 26 3.05 -33.79 -24.07
CA ALA A 26 1.87 -34.55 -23.71
C ALA A 26 2.28 -35.89 -23.12
N LEU A 27 1.54 -36.38 -22.12
CA LEU A 27 1.34 -37.81 -21.91
C LEU A 27 0.05 -38.05 -21.11
N THR A 28 -0.82 -38.67 -21.79
CA THR A 28 -2.01 -39.45 -21.48
C THR A 28 -1.89 -40.37 -20.27
N GLY A 29 -2.97 -40.47 -19.50
CA GLY A 29 -3.15 -41.51 -18.51
C GLY A 29 -4.62 -41.57 -18.06
N CYS A 30 -5.35 -42.49 -18.65
CA CYS A 30 -6.75 -42.83 -18.46
C CYS A 30 -6.96 -43.67 -17.20
N GLY A 31 -8.13 -43.53 -16.54
CA GLY A 31 -8.72 -44.70 -15.89
C GLY A 31 -9.29 -44.52 -14.49
N GLY A 32 -10.59 -44.72 -14.33
CA GLY A 32 -11.15 -45.28 -13.12
C GLY A 32 -12.34 -44.54 -12.52
N ALA A 33 -13.51 -45.04 -12.81
CA ALA A 33 -14.82 -44.61 -12.34
C ALA A 33 -15.13 -45.05 -10.90
N ALA A 34 -16.07 -44.36 -10.30
CA ALA A 34 -17.19 -44.81 -9.49
C ALA A 34 -17.30 -44.32 -8.06
N SER A 35 -18.44 -43.71 -7.85
CA SER A 35 -19.44 -43.88 -6.78
C SER A 35 -19.40 -42.95 -5.56
N SER A 36 -20.34 -42.02 -5.63
CA SER A 36 -21.34 -41.58 -4.63
C SER A 36 -21.06 -41.79 -3.13
N THR A 37 -21.11 -40.71 -2.38
CA THR A 37 -22.13 -40.50 -1.34
C THR A 37 -22.15 -39.04 -0.83
N ALA A 38 -23.33 -38.49 -0.76
CA ALA A 38 -23.63 -37.19 -0.17
C ALA A 38 -23.44 -37.20 1.36
N SER A 39 -22.87 -36.15 1.88
CA SER A 39 -23.11 -35.74 3.26
C SER A 39 -22.91 -34.24 3.40
N SER A 40 -24.02 -33.60 3.73
CA SER A 40 -24.12 -32.22 4.14
C SER A 40 -23.34 -32.00 5.43
N ALA A 41 -22.45 -30.98 5.45
CA ALA A 41 -21.98 -30.41 6.69
C ALA A 41 -21.60 -28.94 6.50
N ALA A 42 -22.44 -28.11 7.09
CA ALA A 42 -22.12 -26.81 7.72
C ALA A 42 -21.03 -25.94 7.14
N VAL A 43 -21.46 -24.88 6.47
CA VAL A 43 -20.66 -23.67 6.24
C VAL A 43 -20.39 -22.97 7.58
N SER A 44 -19.24 -23.21 8.17
CA SER A 44 -18.63 -22.25 9.09
C SER A 44 -17.86 -21.26 8.26
N SER A 45 -18.42 -20.08 8.06
CA SER A 45 -17.70 -18.90 7.60
C SER A 45 -16.74 -18.45 8.71
N SER A 46 -15.57 -19.04 8.72
CA SER A 46 -14.38 -18.48 9.35
C SER A 46 -13.87 -17.39 8.42
N ALA A 47 -14.14 -16.14 8.74
CA ALA A 47 -13.34 -15.05 8.23
C ALA A 47 -11.90 -15.27 8.74
N ALA A 48 -11.10 -15.97 7.97
CA ALA A 48 -9.68 -16.01 8.17
C ALA A 48 -9.15 -14.63 7.77
N ALA A 49 -8.85 -13.80 8.78
CA ALA A 49 -7.88 -12.75 8.60
C ALA A 49 -6.63 -13.44 8.07
N SER A 50 -6.37 -13.29 6.79
CA SER A 50 -5.10 -13.69 6.17
C SER A 50 -4.01 -12.78 6.74
N GLY A 51 -3.53 -13.12 7.92
CA GLY A 51 -2.27 -12.63 8.41
C GLY A 51 -1.20 -13.23 7.51
N SER A 52 -0.84 -12.53 6.45
CA SER A 52 0.37 -12.83 5.69
C SER A 52 1.53 -12.72 6.66
N THR A 53 2.10 -13.84 7.07
CA THR A 53 3.38 -13.86 7.76
C THR A 53 4.43 -13.52 6.72
N ALA A 54 4.85 -12.26 6.70
CA ALA A 54 5.95 -11.83 5.84
C ALA A 54 7.18 -12.71 6.07
N ALA A 55 7.81 -13.12 4.99
CA ALA A 55 9.07 -13.85 5.06
C ALA A 55 10.18 -12.92 5.57
N ALA A 56 11.08 -13.42 6.42
CA ALA A 56 12.21 -12.63 6.88
C ALA A 56 13.06 -12.15 5.69
N GLY A 57 13.33 -10.84 5.64
CA GLY A 57 14.05 -10.19 4.54
C GLY A 57 13.15 -9.61 3.43
N GLU A 58 11.82 -9.68 3.57
CA GLU A 58 10.88 -9.05 2.65
C GLU A 58 10.90 -7.52 2.84
N THR A 59 10.75 -6.78 1.73
CA THR A 59 10.68 -5.32 1.74
C THR A 59 9.29 -4.88 1.33
N PHE A 60 8.68 -4.03 2.17
CA PHE A 60 7.37 -3.43 1.93
C PHE A 60 7.55 -1.95 1.63
N LYS A 61 6.90 -1.48 0.58
CA LYS A 61 6.84 -0.08 0.20
C LYS A 61 5.72 0.63 0.96
N VAL A 62 6.07 1.63 1.75
CA VAL A 62 5.11 2.37 2.58
C VAL A 62 5.03 3.81 2.13
N GLY A 63 3.95 4.20 1.49
CA GLY A 63 3.69 5.60 1.18
C GLY A 63 3.34 6.37 2.45
N ILE A 64 4.07 7.44 2.77
CA ILE A 64 3.74 8.34 3.88
C ILE A 64 3.41 9.71 3.30
N VAL A 65 2.17 10.16 3.46
CA VAL A 65 1.69 11.42 2.90
C VAL A 65 1.32 12.38 4.00
N ASN A 66 2.07 13.47 4.10
CA ASN A 66 1.81 14.58 5.01
C ASN A 66 1.05 15.69 4.29
N TYR A 67 0.02 16.26 4.93
CA TYR A 67 -0.77 17.35 4.35
C TYR A 67 0.03 18.62 4.17
N VAL A 68 0.73 19.04 5.22
CA VAL A 68 1.49 20.30 5.26
C VAL A 68 2.61 20.22 6.27
N ASP A 69 3.65 20.99 6.07
CA ASP A 69 4.73 21.15 7.03
C ASP A 69 4.22 21.91 8.28
N HIS A 70 3.89 21.14 9.30
CA HIS A 70 3.43 21.64 10.60
C HIS A 70 4.01 20.76 11.72
N ALA A 71 4.46 21.38 12.79
CA ALA A 71 5.18 20.69 13.85
C ALA A 71 4.46 19.45 14.41
N SER A 72 3.13 19.54 14.62
CA SER A 72 2.36 18.40 15.14
C SER A 72 2.24 17.27 14.10
N LEU A 73 2.03 17.59 12.83
CA LEU A 73 1.92 16.58 11.77
C LEU A 73 3.28 15.92 11.49
N ASN A 74 4.35 16.71 11.50
CA ASN A 74 5.71 16.18 11.34
C ASN A 74 6.07 15.21 12.49
N GLN A 75 5.67 15.51 13.73
CA GLN A 75 5.87 14.62 14.87
C GLN A 75 5.12 13.28 14.70
N ILE A 76 3.95 13.29 14.07
CA ILE A 76 3.23 12.06 13.74
C ILE A 76 4.01 11.25 12.70
N VAL A 77 4.49 11.89 11.64
CA VAL A 77 5.32 11.24 10.61
C VAL A 77 6.55 10.60 11.23
N GLU A 78 7.33 11.34 12.02
CA GLU A 78 8.52 10.83 12.72
C GLU A 78 8.19 9.64 13.63
N SER A 79 7.02 9.68 14.30
CA SER A 79 6.57 8.58 15.15
C SER A 79 6.22 7.34 14.37
N VAL A 80 5.59 7.50 13.21
CA VAL A 80 5.28 6.41 12.27
C VAL A 80 6.56 5.77 11.74
N GLU A 81 7.51 6.57 11.24
CA GLU A 81 8.80 6.10 10.74
C GLU A 81 9.57 5.31 11.81
N SER A 82 9.69 5.88 13.01
CA SER A 82 10.34 5.23 14.16
C SER A 82 9.67 3.90 14.52
N ARG A 83 8.35 3.82 14.43
CA ARG A 83 7.60 2.60 14.71
C ARG A 83 7.76 1.55 13.63
N LEU A 84 7.78 1.94 12.36
CA LEU A 84 8.06 1.06 11.23
C LEU A 84 9.46 0.44 11.36
N ASP A 85 10.46 1.24 11.69
CA ASP A 85 11.82 0.77 11.95
C ASP A 85 11.89 -0.25 13.09
N ALA A 86 11.16 0.00 14.19
CA ALA A 86 11.12 -0.91 15.33
C ALA A 86 10.46 -2.24 14.96
N ILE A 87 9.33 -2.19 14.26
CA ILE A 87 8.62 -3.39 13.79
C ILE A 87 9.45 -4.15 12.76
N GLY A 88 10.12 -3.45 11.85
CA GLY A 88 10.99 -4.05 10.85
C GLY A 88 12.10 -4.87 11.50
N LYS A 89 12.76 -4.31 12.51
CA LYS A 89 13.79 -5.02 13.29
C LYS A 89 13.24 -6.22 14.06
N GLU A 90 12.06 -6.07 14.65
CA GLU A 90 11.39 -7.14 15.40
C GLU A 90 10.99 -8.32 14.51
N LYS A 91 10.46 -8.02 13.32
CA LYS A 91 9.92 -9.02 12.38
C LYS A 91 10.94 -9.49 11.33
N GLY A 92 12.09 -8.84 11.23
CA GLY A 92 13.12 -9.15 10.23
C GLY A 92 12.70 -8.76 8.81
N VAL A 93 11.88 -7.72 8.66
CA VAL A 93 11.44 -7.16 7.38
C VAL A 93 11.94 -5.73 7.23
N THR A 94 11.90 -5.20 6.01
CA THR A 94 12.25 -3.80 5.73
C THR A 94 11.01 -3.06 5.30
N PHE A 95 10.79 -1.86 5.85
CA PHE A 95 9.80 -0.92 5.36
C PHE A 95 10.52 0.21 4.62
N ASP A 96 10.31 0.28 3.32
CA ASP A 96 10.82 1.34 2.47
C ASP A 96 9.79 2.47 2.41
N TYR A 97 9.99 3.47 3.24
CA TYR A 97 9.15 4.67 3.29
C TYR A 97 9.90 5.92 2.84
N ALA A 98 11.22 5.91 2.83
CA ALA A 98 12.02 7.08 2.50
C ALA A 98 11.83 7.53 1.04
N ASP A 99 11.69 6.58 0.12
CA ASP A 99 11.47 6.83 -1.30
C ASP A 99 10.01 7.19 -1.62
N TYR A 100 9.08 6.91 -0.69
CA TYR A 100 7.63 7.09 -0.85
C TYR A 100 7.03 8.12 0.13
N TYR A 101 7.87 8.95 0.77
CA TYR A 101 7.42 10.09 1.57
C TYR A 101 7.07 11.28 0.68
N ALA A 102 5.92 11.89 0.92
CA ALA A 102 5.51 13.10 0.22
C ALA A 102 4.80 14.11 1.14
N ASN A 103 4.97 15.40 0.85
CA ASN A 103 4.26 16.48 1.52
C ASN A 103 3.47 17.28 0.47
N ALA A 104 2.17 17.38 0.70
CA ALA A 104 1.26 18.01 -0.26
C ALA A 104 1.29 19.54 -0.23
N GLN A 105 1.93 20.16 0.76
CA GLN A 105 2.01 21.62 0.90
C GLN A 105 0.65 22.29 1.02
N ALA A 106 -0.33 21.62 1.63
CA ALA A 106 -1.74 22.04 1.71
C ALA A 106 -2.41 22.28 0.35
N ASP A 107 -1.92 21.63 -0.71
CA ASP A 107 -2.44 21.76 -2.07
C ASP A 107 -3.15 20.47 -2.52
N GLN A 108 -4.40 20.60 -2.95
CA GLN A 108 -5.22 19.47 -3.39
C GLN A 108 -4.72 18.83 -4.68
N SER A 109 -4.15 19.64 -5.58
CA SER A 109 -3.59 19.15 -6.84
C SER A 109 -2.36 18.27 -6.58
N ASN A 110 -1.53 18.69 -5.62
CA ASN A 110 -0.39 17.90 -5.18
C ASN A 110 -0.84 16.59 -4.52
N LEU A 111 -1.88 16.62 -3.68
CA LEU A 111 -2.45 15.40 -3.08
C LEU A 111 -2.90 14.39 -4.14
N ASN A 112 -3.64 14.86 -5.15
CA ASN A 112 -4.10 14.00 -6.23
C ASN A 112 -2.93 13.40 -7.02
N GLN A 113 -1.90 14.19 -7.29
CA GLN A 113 -0.71 13.70 -7.99
C GLN A 113 0.06 12.68 -7.16
N ILE A 114 0.26 12.96 -5.86
CA ILE A 114 0.93 12.03 -4.93
C ILE A 114 0.18 10.71 -4.86
N GLY A 115 -1.15 10.73 -4.74
CA GLY A 115 -1.97 9.52 -4.73
C GLY A 115 -1.79 8.69 -6.01
N ALA A 116 -1.85 9.34 -7.16
CA ALA A 116 -1.65 8.68 -8.45
C ALA A 116 -0.23 8.08 -8.60
N ASP A 117 0.80 8.80 -8.13
CA ASP A 117 2.19 8.34 -8.19
C ASP A 117 2.40 7.12 -7.27
N LEU A 118 1.88 7.13 -6.03
CA LEU A 118 1.99 6.01 -5.10
C LEU A 118 1.27 4.75 -5.61
N VAL A 119 0.10 4.90 -6.21
CA VAL A 119 -0.62 3.79 -6.86
C VAL A 119 0.16 3.24 -8.04
N ALA A 120 0.73 4.11 -8.88
CA ALA A 120 1.55 3.71 -10.03
C ALA A 120 2.85 3.00 -9.62
N ASP A 121 3.45 3.40 -8.51
CA ASP A 121 4.64 2.78 -7.93
C ASP A 121 4.35 1.44 -7.24
N GLY A 122 3.06 1.15 -7.01
CA GLY A 122 2.60 -0.08 -6.38
C GLY A 122 3.09 -0.19 -4.94
N VAL A 123 2.75 0.78 -4.11
CA VAL A 123 3.05 0.72 -2.67
C VAL A 123 2.15 -0.32 -2.00
N ASP A 124 2.63 -0.94 -0.93
CA ASP A 124 1.90 -1.98 -0.20
C ASP A 124 0.89 -1.39 0.79
N VAL A 125 1.11 -0.16 1.24
CA VAL A 125 0.24 0.57 2.17
C VAL A 125 0.49 2.06 2.08
N ILE A 126 -0.54 2.87 2.31
CA ILE A 126 -0.42 4.34 2.40
C ILE A 126 -0.78 4.80 3.80
N VAL A 127 0.13 5.53 4.45
CA VAL A 127 -0.12 6.24 5.70
C VAL A 127 -0.47 7.69 5.37
N ALA A 128 -1.70 8.08 5.65
CA ALA A 128 -2.24 9.40 5.34
C ALA A 128 -2.40 10.25 6.59
N VAL A 129 -1.66 11.34 6.68
CA VAL A 129 -1.68 12.25 7.84
C VAL A 129 -2.58 13.45 7.56
N ALA A 130 -3.59 13.64 8.39
CA ALA A 130 -4.69 14.61 8.32
C ALA A 130 -5.87 14.20 7.41
N THR A 131 -7.06 14.71 7.74
CA THR A 131 -8.33 14.38 7.06
C THR A 131 -8.31 14.59 5.54
N PRO A 132 -7.82 15.72 4.98
CA PRO A 132 -7.81 15.91 3.54
C PRO A 132 -6.93 14.89 2.80
N THR A 133 -5.81 14.52 3.43
CA THR A 133 -4.90 13.51 2.89
C THR A 133 -5.57 12.14 2.86
N ALA A 134 -6.19 11.74 3.97
CA ALA A 134 -6.86 10.45 4.08
C ALA A 134 -7.99 10.30 3.05
N ALA A 135 -8.83 11.33 2.89
CA ALA A 135 -9.91 11.32 1.92
C ALA A 135 -9.39 11.23 0.47
N THR A 136 -8.31 11.95 0.15
CA THR A 136 -7.74 11.91 -1.20
C THR A 136 -7.04 10.58 -1.48
N MET A 137 -6.31 10.03 -0.51
CA MET A 137 -5.66 8.72 -0.68
C MET A 137 -6.68 7.59 -0.80
N LEU A 138 -7.78 7.62 -0.02
CA LEU A 138 -8.87 6.65 -0.17
C LEU A 138 -9.46 6.69 -1.59
N ALA A 139 -9.73 7.87 -2.12
CA ALA A 139 -10.23 8.02 -3.48
C ALA A 139 -9.19 7.54 -4.55
N ALA A 140 -7.91 7.74 -4.29
CA ALA A 140 -6.86 7.31 -5.21
C ALA A 140 -6.71 5.79 -5.30
N VAL A 141 -7.03 5.07 -4.22
CA VAL A 141 -6.93 3.60 -4.15
C VAL A 141 -8.23 2.86 -4.39
N GLU A 142 -9.32 3.55 -4.77
CA GLU A 142 -10.68 2.99 -4.92
C GLU A 142 -10.72 1.71 -5.81
N ASP A 143 -9.91 1.69 -6.87
CA ASP A 143 -9.81 0.56 -7.80
C ASP A 143 -8.64 -0.39 -7.51
N THR A 144 -8.08 -0.35 -6.30
CA THR A 144 -6.92 -1.15 -5.89
C THR A 144 -7.15 -1.84 -4.56
N ASP A 145 -6.28 -2.80 -4.21
CA ASP A 145 -6.26 -3.45 -2.89
C ASP A 145 -5.32 -2.76 -1.90
N ILE A 146 -4.83 -1.55 -2.20
CA ILE A 146 -3.87 -0.83 -1.35
C ILE A 146 -4.60 -0.26 -0.14
N PRO A 147 -4.28 -0.70 1.10
CA PRO A 147 -4.90 -0.16 2.29
C PRO A 147 -4.39 1.24 2.64
N VAL A 148 -5.27 2.07 3.15
CA VAL A 148 -4.95 3.40 3.69
C VAL A 148 -5.05 3.37 5.22
N VAL A 149 -4.00 3.83 5.89
CA VAL A 149 -3.97 4.00 7.34
C VAL A 149 -3.94 5.49 7.66
N TYR A 150 -5.04 6.02 8.19
CA TYR A 150 -5.08 7.44 8.54
C TYR A 150 -4.57 7.73 9.95
N SER A 151 -4.05 8.92 10.15
CA SER A 151 -3.68 9.49 11.44
C SER A 151 -4.06 10.97 11.50
N ALA A 152 -4.38 11.47 12.69
CA ALA A 152 -4.86 12.85 12.89
C ALA A 152 -6.08 13.19 12.03
N VAL A 153 -7.08 12.32 12.05
CA VAL A 153 -8.40 12.57 11.45
C VAL A 153 -9.38 12.87 12.58
N THR A 154 -9.94 14.07 12.59
CA THR A 154 -10.78 14.54 13.69
C THR A 154 -12.10 13.78 13.80
N ASP A 155 -12.74 13.49 12.67
CA ASP A 155 -14.02 12.78 12.62
C ASP A 155 -14.05 11.84 11.39
N PRO A 156 -13.66 10.57 11.56
CA PRO A 156 -13.67 9.61 10.46
C PRO A 156 -15.06 9.35 9.88
N ALA A 157 -16.10 9.38 10.73
CA ALA A 157 -17.48 9.16 10.28
C ALA A 157 -17.96 10.33 9.40
N ALA A 158 -17.70 11.58 9.82
CA ALA A 158 -18.01 12.76 9.02
C ALA A 158 -17.17 12.85 7.74
N ALA A 159 -15.97 12.27 7.74
CA ALA A 159 -15.13 12.15 6.55
C ALA A 159 -15.59 11.05 5.57
N GLY A 160 -16.59 10.25 5.96
CA GLY A 160 -17.15 9.19 5.12
C GLY A 160 -16.32 7.90 5.11
N PHE A 161 -15.50 7.66 6.13
CA PHE A 161 -14.66 6.45 6.20
C PHE A 161 -15.36 5.25 6.82
N ASP A 162 -16.55 5.47 7.42
CA ASP A 162 -17.34 4.41 8.02
C ASP A 162 -17.88 3.44 6.96
N GLY A 163 -17.53 2.18 7.08
CA GLY A 163 -17.97 1.13 6.18
C GLY A 163 -17.07 0.92 4.95
N GLU A 164 -16.03 1.72 4.80
CA GLU A 164 -15.01 1.51 3.77
C GLU A 164 -14.02 0.43 4.23
N GLU A 165 -13.81 -0.58 3.36
CA GLU A 165 -12.97 -1.73 3.69
C GLU A 165 -11.47 -1.45 3.61
N ASN A 166 -11.10 -0.47 2.76
CA ASN A 166 -9.68 -0.17 2.45
C ASN A 166 -9.08 0.91 3.32
N ILE A 167 -9.78 1.39 4.36
CA ILE A 167 -9.26 2.45 5.23
C ILE A 167 -9.43 2.12 6.71
N THR A 168 -8.42 2.40 7.49
CA THR A 168 -8.43 2.29 8.95
C THR A 168 -7.47 3.31 9.56
N GLY A 169 -7.52 3.53 10.87
CA GLY A 169 -6.57 4.43 11.50
C GLY A 169 -6.98 4.94 12.87
N THR A 170 -6.41 6.07 13.26
CA THR A 170 -6.63 6.72 14.56
C THR A 170 -7.08 8.16 14.39
N SER A 171 -8.15 8.51 15.10
CA SER A 171 -8.63 9.89 15.26
C SER A 171 -7.88 10.61 16.39
N ASP A 172 -7.89 11.91 16.37
CA ASP A 172 -7.39 12.82 17.41
C ASP A 172 -8.50 13.27 18.36
#